data_f98c91bdf1e1579c920114fe994c237b
#
_entry.id   f98c91bdf1e1579c920114fe994c237b
#
_cell.length_a   1.000
_cell.length_b   1.000
_cell.length_c   1.000
_cell.angle_alpha   90.00
_cell.angle_beta   90.00
_cell.angle_gamma   90.00
#
_symmetry.space_group_name_H-M   'P 1'
#
loop_
_entity.id
_entity.type
_entity.pdbx_description
1 polymer ?
#
loop_
_entity_poly.entity_id
_entity_poly.type
_entity_poly.pdbx_seq_one_letter_code
_entity_poly.pdbx_strand_id
1 'polypeptide(L)'
;MEKKLSRSNFTFTSESVSEGHPDKVCDRISDAVLDAFISEEPEARVACETFATTNRVVIGGEVGLSDKNILKDYMNRIDDIARACIKDIGYEQEKFHYETVEVTNLLHEQSAHIAQGVDASENKDEGAGDQGIMFGYATDETEDLMPAPIQYSHAILRRLAEVRNCLLYTSPSPRDLSTSRMPSSA
;
A
#
# COMPACT_ATOMS: atom_id res chain seq x y z
N MET A 1 -10.19 14.85 43.02
CA MET A 1 -8.95 15.59 42.70
C MET A 1 -8.61 15.26 41.25
N GLU A 2 -9.07 16.07 40.29
CA GLU A 2 -8.68 15.91 38.88
C GLU A 2 -7.20 16.29 38.73
N LYS A 3 -6.37 15.33 38.36
CA LYS A 3 -5.00 15.59 37.95
C LYS A 3 -5.05 16.37 36.64
N LYS A 4 -4.89 17.68 36.65
CA LYS A 4 -4.61 18.47 35.45
C LYS A 4 -3.35 17.90 34.81
N LEU A 5 -3.50 17.20 33.72
CA LEU A 5 -2.40 16.83 32.83
C LEU A 5 -1.68 18.12 32.44
N SER A 6 -0.42 18.28 32.82
CA SER A 6 0.35 19.42 32.38
C SER A 6 0.53 19.32 30.85
N ARG A 7 0.03 20.31 30.10
CA ARG A 7 0.35 20.41 28.67
C ARG A 7 1.83 20.73 28.55
N SER A 8 2.63 19.75 28.19
CA SER A 8 4.02 19.99 27.78
C SER A 8 4.03 20.53 26.36
N ASN A 9 4.78 21.60 26.12
CA ASN A 9 5.05 22.05 24.76
C ASN A 9 6.02 21.07 24.12
N PHE A 10 5.61 20.46 22.99
CA PHE A 10 6.48 19.60 22.19
C PHE A 10 6.27 19.94 20.70
N THR A 11 7.31 19.69 19.92
CA THR A 11 7.24 19.81 18.47
C THR A 11 6.76 18.47 17.91
N PHE A 12 5.64 18.50 17.19
CA PHE A 12 5.14 17.35 16.44
C PHE A 12 5.51 17.49 14.97
N THR A 13 6.11 16.44 14.41
CA THR A 13 6.54 16.41 13.02
C THR A 13 5.95 15.19 12.33
N SER A 14 5.76 15.28 11.03
CA SER A 14 5.32 14.17 10.19
C SER A 14 5.99 14.24 8.83
N GLU A 15 6.05 13.11 8.15
CA GLU A 15 6.59 12.99 6.81
C GLU A 15 5.67 12.15 5.93
N SER A 16 5.83 12.27 4.62
CA SER A 16 5.20 11.44 3.62
C SER A 16 6.20 11.07 2.54
N VAL A 17 6.01 9.93 1.91
CA VAL A 17 6.85 9.49 0.80
C VAL A 17 6.14 9.68 -0.54
N SER A 18 6.91 9.83 -1.62
CA SER A 18 6.37 9.93 -2.98
C SER A 18 5.80 8.60 -3.46
N GLU A 19 4.98 8.63 -4.51
CA GLU A 19 4.38 7.44 -5.10
C GLU A 19 5.40 6.39 -5.58
N GLY A 20 6.61 6.83 -5.95
CA GLY A 20 7.71 5.95 -6.36
C GLY A 20 8.60 5.48 -5.23
N HIS A 21 8.33 5.80 -3.97
CA HIS A 21 9.07 5.23 -2.86
C HIS A 21 8.84 3.72 -2.78
N PRO A 22 9.87 2.89 -2.55
CA PRO A 22 9.71 1.43 -2.52
C PRO A 22 8.58 0.94 -1.63
N ASP A 23 8.44 1.48 -0.42
CA ASP A 23 7.37 1.08 0.51
C ASP A 23 5.99 1.39 -0.08
N LYS A 24 5.80 2.57 -0.68
CA LYS A 24 4.53 2.93 -1.29
C LYS A 24 4.23 2.12 -2.56
N VAL A 25 5.25 1.75 -3.32
CA VAL A 25 5.11 0.82 -4.46
C VAL A 25 4.63 -0.54 -3.97
N CYS A 26 5.19 -1.03 -2.86
CA CYS A 26 4.76 -2.29 -2.24
C CYS A 26 3.30 -2.22 -1.78
N ASP A 27 2.92 -1.16 -1.06
CA ASP A 27 1.54 -0.94 -0.62
C ASP A 27 0.58 -0.92 -1.81
N ARG A 28 0.90 -0.15 -2.86
CA ARG A 28 0.05 -0.07 -4.05
C ARG A 28 -0.10 -1.38 -4.81
N ILE A 29 0.94 -2.21 -4.85
CA ILE A 29 0.85 -3.54 -5.46
C ILE A 29 -0.04 -4.44 -4.60
N SER A 30 0.16 -4.46 -3.28
CA SER A 30 -0.67 -5.24 -2.36
C SER A 30 -2.14 -4.82 -2.42
N ASP A 31 -2.41 -3.51 -2.47
CA ASP A 31 -3.75 -2.96 -2.62
C ASP A 31 -4.37 -3.33 -3.98
N ALA A 32 -3.61 -3.26 -5.07
CA ALA A 32 -4.10 -3.64 -6.39
C ALA A 32 -4.46 -5.15 -6.48
N VAL A 33 -3.71 -6.00 -5.79
CA VAL A 33 -4.06 -7.41 -5.64
C VAL A 33 -5.34 -7.54 -4.81
N LEU A 34 -5.44 -6.89 -3.66
CA LEU A 34 -6.65 -6.87 -2.83
C LEU A 34 -7.87 -6.43 -3.63
N ASP A 35 -7.78 -5.29 -4.32
CA ASP A 35 -8.86 -4.73 -5.14
C ASP A 35 -9.33 -5.71 -6.22
N ALA A 36 -8.40 -6.41 -6.86
CA ALA A 36 -8.74 -7.42 -7.87
C ALA A 36 -9.58 -8.56 -7.27
N PHE A 37 -9.21 -9.06 -6.08
CA PHE A 37 -9.94 -10.14 -5.42
C PHE A 37 -11.30 -9.72 -4.87
N ILE A 38 -11.39 -8.57 -4.17
CA ILE A 38 -12.66 -8.09 -3.61
C ILE A 38 -13.63 -7.60 -4.69
N SER A 39 -13.16 -7.20 -5.86
CA SER A 39 -14.03 -6.88 -7.00
C SER A 39 -14.72 -8.11 -7.57
N GLU A 40 -14.11 -9.27 -7.44
CA GLU A 40 -14.71 -10.56 -7.82
C GLU A 40 -15.67 -11.08 -6.74
N GLU A 41 -15.21 -11.08 -5.51
CA GLU A 41 -15.95 -11.57 -4.36
C GLU A 41 -15.73 -10.61 -3.18
N PRO A 42 -16.76 -9.85 -2.74
CA PRO A 42 -16.62 -8.90 -1.62
C PRO A 42 -16.12 -9.53 -0.31
N GLU A 43 -16.39 -10.81 -0.11
CA GLU A 43 -15.95 -11.59 1.05
C GLU A 43 -14.62 -12.33 0.81
N ALA A 44 -13.89 -11.99 -0.26
CA ALA A 44 -12.59 -12.57 -0.54
C ALA A 44 -11.63 -12.37 0.64
N ARG A 45 -10.81 -13.37 0.90
CA ARG A 45 -9.77 -13.31 1.92
C ARG A 45 -8.43 -13.06 1.26
N VAL A 46 -7.79 -11.96 1.62
CA VAL A 46 -6.55 -11.54 1.01
C VAL A 46 -5.58 -11.06 2.08
N ALA A 47 -4.50 -11.81 2.26
CA ALA A 47 -3.32 -11.40 3.02
C ALA A 47 -2.16 -11.37 2.04
N CYS A 48 -1.93 -10.22 1.41
CA CYS A 48 -0.94 -10.03 0.36
C CYS A 48 0.13 -9.04 0.82
N GLU A 49 1.35 -9.53 0.92
CA GLU A 49 2.53 -8.75 1.29
C GLU A 49 3.44 -8.61 0.08
N THR A 50 4.01 -7.43 -0.10
CA THR A 50 4.92 -7.13 -1.21
C THR A 50 6.25 -6.60 -0.69
N PHE A 51 7.32 -7.03 -1.33
CA PHE A 51 8.67 -6.49 -1.15
C PHE A 51 9.26 -6.09 -2.50
N ALA A 52 9.79 -4.86 -2.59
CA ALA A 52 10.41 -4.35 -3.81
C ALA A 52 11.86 -3.93 -3.56
N THR A 53 12.72 -4.26 -4.51
CA THR A 53 14.13 -3.86 -4.56
C THR A 53 14.55 -3.65 -6.00
N THR A 54 15.84 -3.37 -6.25
CA THR A 54 16.37 -3.15 -7.61
C THR A 54 15.97 -4.29 -8.55
N ASN A 55 15.23 -3.94 -9.58
CA ASN A 55 14.73 -4.84 -10.65
C ASN A 55 13.99 -6.10 -10.15
N ARG A 56 13.45 -6.09 -8.93
CA ARG A 56 12.73 -7.24 -8.39
C ARG A 56 11.56 -6.84 -7.50
N VAL A 57 10.46 -7.55 -7.65
CA VAL A 57 9.30 -7.52 -6.76
C VAL A 57 8.99 -8.94 -6.33
N VAL A 58 8.78 -9.15 -5.04
CA VAL A 58 8.33 -10.41 -4.46
C VAL A 58 6.98 -10.18 -3.81
N ILE A 59 6.00 -10.99 -4.18
CA ILE A 59 4.62 -10.94 -3.67
C ILE A 59 4.35 -12.27 -3.00
N GLY A 60 3.94 -12.25 -1.75
CA GLY A 60 3.70 -13.47 -0.97
C GLY A 60 2.53 -13.30 -0.01
N GLY A 61 2.08 -14.43 0.54
CA GLY A 61 0.96 -14.47 1.47
C GLY A 61 -0.10 -15.48 1.09
N GLU A 62 -1.31 -15.29 1.61
CA GLU A 62 -2.43 -16.21 1.44
C GLU A 62 -3.65 -15.51 0.86
N VAL A 63 -4.33 -16.17 -0.08
CA VAL A 63 -5.54 -15.64 -0.70
C VAL A 63 -6.61 -16.73 -0.78
N GLY A 64 -7.88 -16.32 -0.76
CA GLY A 64 -9.01 -17.24 -0.84
C GLY A 64 -10.21 -16.64 -1.52
N LEU A 65 -10.80 -17.41 -2.43
CA LEU A 65 -12.11 -17.19 -3.04
C LEU A 65 -12.94 -18.46 -2.88
N SER A 66 -14.26 -18.31 -2.92
CA SER A 66 -15.20 -19.43 -2.85
C SER A 66 -15.06 -20.37 -4.05
N ASP A 67 -14.84 -19.83 -5.26
CA ASP A 67 -14.60 -20.60 -6.48
C ASP A 67 -13.10 -20.77 -6.75
N LYS A 68 -12.63 -22.03 -6.66
CA LYS A 68 -11.22 -22.38 -6.88
C LYS A 68 -10.74 -22.21 -8.32
N ASN A 69 -11.63 -22.24 -9.31
CA ASN A 69 -11.24 -22.02 -10.69
C ASN A 69 -10.98 -20.54 -10.94
N ILE A 70 -11.82 -19.69 -10.39
CA ILE A 70 -11.65 -18.23 -10.39
C ILE A 70 -10.37 -17.87 -9.62
N LEU A 71 -10.16 -18.43 -8.44
CA LEU A 71 -8.94 -18.25 -7.65
C LEU A 71 -7.69 -18.55 -8.50
N LYS A 72 -7.67 -19.68 -9.19
CA LYS A 72 -6.54 -20.06 -10.04
C LYS A 72 -6.29 -19.07 -11.19
N ASP A 73 -7.35 -18.54 -11.79
CA ASP A 73 -7.24 -17.53 -12.84
C ASP A 73 -6.62 -16.23 -12.29
N TYR A 74 -7.11 -15.76 -11.16
CA TYR A 74 -6.55 -14.56 -10.51
C TYR A 74 -5.08 -14.76 -10.10
N MET A 75 -4.73 -15.93 -9.58
CA MET A 75 -3.34 -16.25 -9.24
C MET A 75 -2.39 -16.18 -10.45
N ASN A 76 -2.87 -16.51 -11.64
CA ASN A 76 -2.10 -16.40 -12.87
C ASN A 76 -1.94 -14.95 -13.36
N ARG A 77 -2.78 -14.02 -12.90
CA ARG A 77 -2.78 -12.60 -13.30
C ARG A 77 -1.98 -11.69 -12.35
N ILE A 78 -1.44 -12.22 -11.27
CA ILE A 78 -0.71 -11.42 -10.26
C ILE A 78 0.46 -10.67 -10.87
N ASP A 79 1.23 -11.30 -11.77
CA ASP A 79 2.34 -10.62 -12.48
C ASP A 79 1.85 -9.43 -13.29
N ASP A 80 0.75 -9.58 -14.03
CA ASP A 80 0.16 -8.52 -14.83
C ASP A 80 -0.38 -7.38 -13.96
N ILE A 81 -1.02 -7.69 -12.83
CA ILE A 81 -1.52 -6.71 -11.87
C ILE A 81 -0.35 -5.87 -11.32
N ALA A 82 0.72 -6.53 -10.90
CA ALA A 82 1.91 -5.85 -10.38
C ALA A 82 2.56 -4.94 -11.44
N ARG A 83 2.73 -5.42 -12.67
CA ARG A 83 3.27 -4.63 -13.78
C ARG A 83 2.40 -3.45 -14.15
N ALA A 84 1.09 -3.62 -14.17
CA ALA A 84 0.14 -2.54 -14.43
C ALA A 84 0.26 -1.44 -13.35
N CYS A 85 0.38 -1.82 -12.07
CA CYS A 85 0.59 -0.90 -10.98
C CYS A 85 1.92 -0.13 -11.11
N ILE A 86 3.03 -0.84 -11.41
CA ILE A 86 4.36 -0.24 -11.60
C ILE A 86 4.36 0.73 -12.77
N LYS A 87 3.66 0.40 -13.86
CA LYS A 87 3.47 1.25 -15.02
C LYS A 87 2.69 2.53 -14.70
N ASP A 88 1.59 2.40 -13.93
CA ASP A 88 0.76 3.52 -13.52
C ASP A 88 1.54 4.51 -12.62
N ILE A 89 2.43 4.01 -11.77
CA ILE A 89 3.37 4.81 -10.99
C ILE A 89 4.36 5.57 -11.91
N GLY A 90 4.63 5.05 -13.11
CA GLY A 90 5.53 5.65 -14.09
C GLY A 90 6.98 5.17 -14.00
N TYR A 91 7.20 3.94 -13.58
CA TYR A 91 8.54 3.33 -13.57
C TYR A 91 8.93 2.76 -14.94
N GLU A 92 9.81 3.49 -15.63
CA GLU A 92 10.40 3.14 -16.92
C GLU A 92 11.94 3.32 -16.91
N GLN A 93 12.60 2.92 -15.81
CA GLN A 93 14.03 3.11 -15.61
C GLN A 93 14.80 1.83 -15.87
N GLU A 94 16.08 1.96 -16.28
CA GLU A 94 16.98 0.83 -16.54
C GLU A 94 17.02 -0.21 -15.41
N LYS A 95 16.96 0.25 -14.15
CA LYS A 95 17.08 -0.61 -12.96
C LYS A 95 15.74 -0.96 -12.32
N PHE A 96 14.63 -0.45 -12.85
CA PHE A 96 13.28 -0.78 -12.42
C PHE A 96 12.27 -0.32 -13.48
N HIS A 97 11.82 -1.25 -14.32
CA HIS A 97 10.93 -0.98 -15.44
C HIS A 97 9.78 -1.95 -15.42
N TYR A 98 8.56 -1.49 -15.64
CA TYR A 98 7.35 -2.31 -15.55
C TYR A 98 7.38 -3.54 -16.48
N GLU A 99 8.07 -3.47 -17.64
CA GLU A 99 8.18 -4.60 -18.57
C GLU A 99 9.23 -5.62 -18.17
N THR A 100 10.34 -5.17 -17.54
CA THR A 100 11.52 -6.01 -17.33
C THR A 100 11.80 -6.36 -15.88
N VAL A 101 11.06 -5.77 -14.92
CA VAL A 101 11.18 -6.11 -13.50
C VAL A 101 10.86 -7.59 -13.29
N GLU A 102 11.68 -8.27 -12.51
CA GLU A 102 11.43 -9.65 -12.13
C GLU A 102 10.35 -9.70 -11.04
N VAL A 103 9.19 -10.28 -11.35
CA VAL A 103 8.11 -10.48 -10.39
C VAL A 103 8.13 -11.93 -9.92
N THR A 104 8.27 -12.14 -8.64
CA THR A 104 8.21 -13.46 -8.00
C THR A 104 6.89 -13.58 -7.25
N ASN A 105 5.97 -14.39 -7.75
CA ASN A 105 4.70 -14.66 -7.09
C ASN A 105 4.83 -15.89 -6.18
N LEU A 106 4.70 -15.68 -4.88
CA LEU A 106 4.70 -16.69 -3.82
C LEU A 106 3.35 -16.76 -3.09
N LEU A 107 2.31 -16.09 -3.62
CA LEU A 107 0.96 -16.22 -3.08
C LEU A 107 0.48 -17.68 -3.19
N HIS A 108 -0.25 -18.13 -2.20
CA HIS A 108 -0.87 -19.45 -2.20
C HIS A 108 -2.29 -19.40 -1.63
N GLU A 109 -3.04 -20.47 -1.85
CA GLU A 109 -4.39 -20.60 -1.30
C GLU A 109 -4.32 -20.66 0.23
N GLN A 110 -5.24 -19.94 0.89
CA GLN A 110 -5.36 -19.95 2.35
C GLN A 110 -5.55 -21.36 2.87
N SER A 111 -4.80 -21.70 3.93
CA SER A 111 -4.90 -23.03 4.53
C SER A 111 -6.30 -23.29 5.13
N ALA A 112 -6.80 -24.52 4.96
CA ALA A 112 -8.09 -24.93 5.50
C ALA A 112 -8.19 -24.78 7.04
N HIS A 113 -7.06 -24.85 7.75
CA HIS A 113 -7.00 -24.67 9.20
C HIS A 113 -7.25 -23.22 9.62
N ILE A 114 -6.71 -22.25 8.87
CA ILE A 114 -6.95 -20.82 9.13
C ILE A 114 -8.40 -20.48 8.77
N ALA A 115 -8.88 -20.93 7.61
CA ALA A 115 -10.28 -20.76 7.21
C ALA A 115 -11.25 -21.26 8.28
N GLN A 116 -11.05 -22.46 8.80
CA GLN A 116 -11.89 -23.03 9.88
C GLN A 116 -11.85 -22.18 11.16
N GLY A 117 -10.74 -21.50 11.43
CA GLY A 117 -10.59 -20.59 12.59
C GLY A 117 -11.35 -19.27 12.42
N VAL A 118 -11.47 -18.78 11.20
CA VAL A 118 -12.03 -17.46 10.86
C VAL A 118 -13.50 -17.55 10.46
N ASP A 119 -13.89 -18.62 9.72
CA ASP A 119 -15.24 -18.74 9.17
C ASP A 119 -16.32 -18.78 10.26
N ALA A 120 -17.40 -18.05 10.02
CA ALA A 120 -18.61 -18.13 10.82
C ALA A 120 -19.25 -19.51 10.73
N SER A 121 -19.87 -19.96 11.80
CA SER A 121 -20.64 -21.21 11.86
C SER A 121 -21.90 -21.00 12.68
N GLU A 122 -22.82 -21.98 12.70
CA GLU A 122 -24.10 -21.91 13.44
C GLU A 122 -23.97 -21.44 14.91
N ASN A 123 -22.80 -21.66 15.52
CA ASN A 123 -22.52 -21.32 16.93
C ASN A 123 -21.28 -20.43 17.13
N LYS A 124 -20.80 -19.78 16.07
CA LYS A 124 -19.57 -18.97 16.13
C LYS A 124 -19.67 -17.81 15.16
N ASP A 125 -19.49 -16.59 15.67
CA ASP A 125 -19.30 -15.40 14.85
C ASP A 125 -17.96 -15.49 14.09
N GLU A 126 -17.86 -14.73 12.99
CA GLU A 126 -16.63 -14.61 12.23
C GLU A 126 -15.49 -14.13 13.13
N GLY A 127 -14.33 -14.79 13.04
CA GLY A 127 -13.14 -14.50 13.82
C GLY A 127 -12.10 -13.72 13.02
N ALA A 128 -11.13 -13.14 13.72
CA ALA A 128 -9.96 -12.54 13.08
C ALA A 128 -8.92 -13.61 12.72
N GLY A 129 -8.27 -13.43 11.57
CA GLY A 129 -7.20 -14.32 11.10
C GLY A 129 -5.89 -14.16 11.88
N ASP A 130 -5.73 -13.06 12.60
CA ASP A 130 -4.57 -12.75 13.42
C ASP A 130 -4.98 -11.99 14.69
N GLN A 131 -4.08 -11.93 15.66
CA GLN A 131 -4.24 -11.09 16.84
C GLN A 131 -3.90 -9.64 16.52
N GLY A 132 -4.52 -8.71 17.21
CA GLY A 132 -4.27 -7.29 16.98
C GLY A 132 -4.58 -6.42 18.18
N ILE A 133 -3.99 -5.23 18.17
CA ILE A 133 -4.33 -4.12 19.04
C ILE A 133 -4.56 -2.89 18.18
N MET A 134 -5.62 -2.14 18.45
CA MET A 134 -6.01 -0.98 17.66
C MET A 134 -5.95 0.27 18.49
N PHE A 135 -5.41 1.35 17.93
CA PHE A 135 -5.38 2.68 18.51
C PHE A 135 -6.12 3.64 17.58
N GLY A 136 -6.92 4.53 18.14
CA GLY A 136 -7.61 5.56 17.39
C GLY A 136 -7.20 6.95 17.89
N TYR A 137 -6.99 7.86 16.95
CA TYR A 137 -6.74 9.26 17.22
C TYR A 137 -7.39 10.13 16.18
N ALA A 138 -8.06 11.19 16.61
CA ALA A 138 -8.64 12.20 15.73
C ALA A 138 -8.44 13.58 16.34
N THR A 139 -8.35 14.61 15.50
CA THR A 139 -8.20 16.01 15.91
C THR A 139 -9.00 16.91 14.95
N ASP A 140 -9.42 18.06 15.41
CA ASP A 140 -10.12 19.06 14.62
C ASP A 140 -9.19 20.09 13.95
N GLU A 141 -7.89 19.77 13.84
CA GLU A 141 -6.90 20.62 13.18
C GLU A 141 -7.12 20.73 11.67
N THR A 142 -7.75 19.73 11.06
CA THR A 142 -8.09 19.68 9.62
C THR A 142 -9.51 19.15 9.42
N GLU A 143 -10.08 19.41 8.23
CA GLU A 143 -11.42 18.92 7.87
C GLU A 143 -11.52 17.40 7.85
N ASP A 144 -10.40 16.71 7.56
CA ASP A 144 -10.32 15.25 7.54
C ASP A 144 -10.15 14.64 8.94
N LEU A 145 -10.21 15.44 9.99
CA LEU A 145 -9.99 15.03 11.39
C LEU A 145 -8.59 14.41 11.62
N MET A 146 -7.64 14.76 10.79
CA MET A 146 -6.24 14.31 10.84
C MET A 146 -5.33 15.40 11.42
N PRO A 147 -4.22 15.02 12.08
CA PRO A 147 -3.21 16.00 12.50
C PRO A 147 -2.67 16.80 11.31
N ALA A 148 -2.61 18.12 11.45
CA ALA A 148 -2.20 19.02 10.37
C ALA A 148 -0.82 18.67 9.74
N PRO A 149 0.23 18.30 10.50
CA PRO A 149 1.51 17.94 9.90
C PRO A 149 1.44 16.77 8.93
N ILE A 150 0.70 15.69 9.25
CA ILE A 150 0.55 14.55 8.34
C ILE A 150 -0.32 14.89 7.14
N GLN A 151 -1.41 15.61 7.35
CA GLN A 151 -2.30 16.05 6.27
C GLN A 151 -1.57 16.92 5.24
N TYR A 152 -0.77 17.88 5.71
CA TYR A 152 0.00 18.74 4.81
C TYR A 152 1.12 17.99 4.10
N SER A 153 1.83 17.07 4.77
CA SER A 153 2.85 16.26 4.12
C SER A 153 2.29 15.41 2.99
N HIS A 154 1.12 14.78 3.19
CA HIS A 154 0.41 14.04 2.15
C HIS A 154 -0.07 14.94 1.00
N ALA A 155 -0.63 16.11 1.31
CA ALA A 155 -1.11 17.07 0.31
C ALA A 155 0.02 17.57 -0.60
N ILE A 156 1.19 17.87 -0.03
CA ILE A 156 2.38 18.30 -0.78
C ILE A 156 2.82 17.21 -1.75
N LEU A 157 2.96 15.95 -1.29
CA LEU A 157 3.41 14.85 -2.14
C LEU A 157 2.39 14.50 -3.23
N ARG A 158 1.11 14.58 -2.93
CA ARG A 158 0.03 14.41 -3.91
C ARG A 158 0.11 15.47 -5.01
N ARG A 159 0.31 16.73 -4.61
CA ARG A 159 0.47 17.82 -5.58
C ARG A 159 1.73 17.66 -6.43
N LEU A 160 2.83 17.19 -5.86
CA LEU A 160 4.05 16.90 -6.62
C LEU A 160 3.83 15.79 -7.66
N ALA A 161 3.10 14.72 -7.31
CA ALA A 161 2.73 13.67 -8.25
C ALA A 161 1.87 14.20 -9.41
N GLU A 162 0.85 15.02 -9.13
CA GLU A 162 0.04 15.69 -10.15
C GLU A 162 0.89 16.53 -11.10
N VAL A 163 1.79 17.36 -10.55
CA VAL A 163 2.69 18.19 -11.36
C VAL A 163 3.61 17.35 -12.22
N ARG A 164 4.17 16.27 -11.69
CA ARG A 164 5.01 15.34 -12.45
C ARG A 164 4.24 14.69 -13.60
N ASN A 165 3.04 14.21 -13.35
CA ASN A 165 2.20 13.55 -14.35
C ASN A 165 1.68 14.52 -15.43
N CYS A 166 1.47 15.81 -15.08
CA CYS A 166 1.06 16.84 -16.03
C CYS A 166 2.22 17.45 -16.82
N LEU A 167 3.43 17.49 -16.25
CA LEU A 167 4.59 18.14 -16.81
C LEU A 167 5.67 17.10 -17.11
N LEU A 168 5.55 16.43 -18.23
CA LEU A 168 6.41 15.34 -18.74
C LEU A 168 7.94 15.60 -18.74
N TYR A 169 8.40 16.78 -18.29
CA TYR A 169 9.79 17.20 -18.41
C TYR A 169 10.52 17.45 -17.09
N THR A 170 9.88 17.31 -15.93
CA THR A 170 10.48 17.78 -14.67
C THR A 170 11.19 16.70 -13.87
N SER A 171 10.89 15.42 -14.09
CA SER A 171 11.61 14.31 -13.45
C SER A 171 11.45 13.02 -14.27
N PRO A 172 12.55 12.37 -14.62
CA PRO A 172 12.51 11.09 -15.36
C PRO A 172 12.09 9.90 -14.49
N SER A 173 11.92 10.10 -13.18
CA SER A 173 11.65 9.03 -12.22
C SER A 173 10.60 9.43 -11.19
N PRO A 174 9.63 8.55 -10.89
CA PRO A 174 8.69 8.77 -9.80
C PRO A 174 9.36 8.86 -8.42
N ARG A 175 10.58 8.35 -8.30
CA ARG A 175 11.39 8.42 -7.08
C ARG A 175 12.13 9.74 -6.93
N ASP A 176 12.46 10.44 -8.01
CA ASP A 176 13.28 11.66 -7.98
C ASP A 176 12.57 12.84 -7.31
N LEU A 177 11.25 12.80 -7.20
CA LEU A 177 10.48 13.78 -6.43
C LEU A 177 10.85 13.78 -4.94
N SER A 178 11.29 12.65 -4.42
CA SER A 178 11.75 12.52 -3.03
C SER A 178 13.23 12.89 -2.84
N THR A 179 13.99 12.96 -3.94
CA THR A 179 15.43 13.25 -3.94
C THR A 179 15.78 14.57 -4.62
N SER A 180 14.80 15.41 -4.95
CA SER A 180 15.01 16.74 -5.52
C SER A 180 16.00 17.51 -4.64
N ARG A 181 17.26 17.58 -5.09
CA ARG A 181 18.24 18.47 -4.49
C ARG A 181 17.73 19.89 -4.69
N MET A 182 17.39 20.56 -3.60
CA MET A 182 17.30 22.02 -3.66
C MET A 182 18.61 22.55 -4.26
N PRO A 183 18.56 23.47 -5.23
CA PRO A 183 19.79 24.11 -5.67
C PRO A 183 20.46 24.69 -4.43
N SER A 184 21.69 24.29 -4.15
CA SER A 184 22.47 24.97 -3.15
C SER A 184 22.57 26.41 -3.60
N SER A 185 21.88 27.31 -2.90
CA SER A 185 22.09 28.75 -3.08
C SER A 185 23.56 29.01 -2.80
N ALA A 186 24.28 29.39 -3.85
CA ALA A 186 25.59 29.95 -3.72
C ALA A 186 25.55 31.29 -2.95
#